data_59d9458d8521426f210461cd8f26559e
#
_entry.id   59d9458d8521426f210461cd8f26559e
#
_cell.length_a   1.000
_cell.length_b   1.000
_cell.length_c   1.000
_cell.angle_alpha   90.00
_cell.angle_beta   90.00
_cell.angle_gamma   90.00
#
_symmetry.space_group_name_H-M   'P 1'
#
loop_
_entity.id
_entity.type
_entity.pdbx_description
1 polymer ?
#
loop_
_entity_poly.entity_id
_entity_poly.type
_entity_poly.pdbx_seq_one_letter_code
_entity_poly.pdbx_strand_id
1 'polypeptide(L)'
;MSKENRDTGRAERAAAVRADQARKERNRRIGLVALIVVILGAVVAAGTWYGGGGSADTPSASVAASAGQGSVIAGKAGAPVKVVIYEDFQCPFCRELENSTRDFLRENAAAGKVQVEYRPIDLLQSTYGERAMNAFAAVLAHSTPAAALKLHDLLYDNQPYESDSASVSPSQILGLVKKAGGDNPAVETALKTQDAAFFQAASEVMSQKKITSTPTVLIDGKPVTGGVPDIVKAVENAVG
;
A
#
# COMPACT_ATOMS: atom_id res chain seq x y z
N MET A 1 -20.44 66.57 1.09
CA MET A 1 -19.86 65.28 0.65
C MET A 1 -20.58 64.18 1.46
N SER A 2 -21.43 63.39 0.76
CA SER A 2 -22.32 62.41 1.34
C SER A 2 -21.52 61.26 1.99
N LYS A 3 -22.06 60.72 3.10
CA LYS A 3 -21.52 59.56 3.85
C LYS A 3 -21.32 58.34 2.92
N GLU A 4 -22.18 58.18 1.95
CA GLU A 4 -22.19 57.15 0.89
C GLU A 4 -20.92 57.17 0.00
N ASN A 5 -20.40 58.37 -0.34
CA ASN A 5 -19.18 58.49 -1.17
C ASN A 5 -17.89 58.17 -0.39
N ARG A 6 -17.93 58.15 0.97
CA ARG A 6 -16.81 57.73 1.80
C ARG A 6 -16.78 56.23 2.04
N ASP A 7 -17.94 55.59 2.08
CA ASP A 7 -18.06 54.16 2.29
C ASP A 7 -17.74 53.35 0.98
N THR A 8 -18.11 53.88 -0.19
CA THR A 8 -17.70 53.29 -1.47
C THR A 8 -16.19 53.35 -1.68
N GLY A 9 -15.55 54.50 -1.39
CA GLY A 9 -14.10 54.62 -1.51
C GLY A 9 -13.30 53.74 -0.51
N ARG A 10 -13.89 53.41 0.67
CA ARG A 10 -13.28 52.44 1.62
C ARG A 10 -13.41 51.00 1.10
N ALA A 11 -14.56 50.64 0.54
CA ALA A 11 -14.79 49.31 -0.02
C ALA A 11 -13.88 49.03 -1.22
N GLU A 12 -13.71 50.00 -2.11
CA GLU A 12 -12.80 49.88 -3.25
C GLU A 12 -11.33 49.72 -2.84
N ARG A 13 -10.87 50.51 -1.85
CA ARG A 13 -9.50 50.35 -1.31
C ARG A 13 -9.30 49.00 -0.65
N ALA A 14 -10.28 48.51 0.10
CA ALA A 14 -10.22 47.19 0.73
C ALA A 14 -10.22 46.07 -0.32
N ALA A 15 -10.96 46.20 -1.40
CA ALA A 15 -10.96 45.27 -2.52
C ALA A 15 -9.60 45.26 -3.26
N ALA A 16 -9.02 46.43 -3.50
CA ALA A 16 -7.72 46.57 -4.16
C ALA A 16 -6.60 45.92 -3.30
N VAL A 17 -6.60 46.10 -1.98
CA VAL A 17 -5.62 45.47 -1.06
C VAL A 17 -5.76 43.94 -1.06
N ARG A 18 -6.99 43.43 -1.04
CA ARG A 18 -7.23 41.96 -1.09
C ARG A 18 -6.76 41.37 -2.42
N ALA A 19 -7.02 42.10 -3.55
CA ALA A 19 -6.56 41.64 -4.87
C ALA A 19 -5.03 41.64 -4.97
N ASP A 20 -4.36 42.62 -4.40
CA ASP A 20 -2.89 42.67 -4.37
C ASP A 20 -2.28 41.56 -3.49
N GLN A 21 -2.88 41.29 -2.32
CA GLN A 21 -2.49 40.17 -1.44
C GLN A 21 -2.69 38.83 -2.15
N ALA A 22 -3.82 38.61 -2.81
CA ALA A 22 -4.09 37.38 -3.55
C ALA A 22 -3.11 37.17 -4.71
N ARG A 23 -2.71 38.25 -5.41
CA ARG A 23 -1.67 38.21 -6.44
C ARG A 23 -0.30 37.84 -5.86
N LYS A 24 0.09 38.43 -4.73
CA LYS A 24 1.36 38.14 -4.05
C LYS A 24 1.43 36.69 -3.56
N GLU A 25 0.36 36.19 -2.95
CA GLU A 25 0.29 34.78 -2.52
C GLU A 25 0.34 33.81 -3.72
N ARG A 26 -0.39 34.11 -4.79
CA ARG A 26 -0.33 33.30 -6.00
C ARG A 26 1.07 33.27 -6.60
N ASN A 27 1.71 34.44 -6.72
CA ASN A 27 3.08 34.52 -7.26
C ASN A 27 4.10 33.83 -6.35
N ARG A 28 3.93 33.89 -5.03
CA ARG A 28 4.78 33.15 -4.07
C ARG A 28 4.61 31.64 -4.23
N ARG A 29 3.36 31.14 -4.39
CA ARG A 29 3.10 29.71 -4.65
C ARG A 29 3.69 29.25 -5.98
N ILE A 30 3.51 30.05 -7.04
CA ILE A 30 4.11 29.77 -8.36
C ILE A 30 5.64 29.78 -8.27
N GLY A 31 6.23 30.72 -7.54
CA GLY A 31 7.68 30.78 -7.32
C GLY A 31 8.23 29.57 -6.57
N LEU A 32 7.50 29.11 -5.54
CA LEU A 32 7.87 27.89 -4.78
C LEU A 32 7.78 26.63 -5.66
N VAL A 33 6.72 26.50 -6.45
CA VAL A 33 6.56 25.36 -7.37
C VAL A 33 7.66 25.40 -8.46
N ALA A 34 7.94 26.57 -9.03
CA ALA A 34 9.01 26.72 -10.00
C ALA A 34 10.39 26.39 -9.42
N LEU A 35 10.66 26.77 -8.16
CA LEU A 35 11.90 26.45 -7.47
C LEU A 35 12.04 24.93 -7.27
N ILE A 36 10.96 24.24 -6.85
CA ILE A 36 10.94 22.78 -6.68
C ILE A 36 11.21 22.08 -8.01
N VAL A 37 10.57 22.54 -9.10
CA VAL A 37 10.77 21.97 -10.43
C VAL A 37 12.23 22.18 -10.92
N VAL A 38 12.83 23.34 -10.65
CA VAL A 38 14.25 23.60 -11.00
C VAL A 38 15.19 22.71 -10.17
N ILE A 39 14.93 22.54 -8.88
CA ILE A 39 15.76 21.66 -8.03
C ILE A 39 15.62 20.20 -8.49
N LEU A 40 14.41 19.73 -8.77
CA LEU A 40 14.20 18.37 -9.30
C LEU A 40 14.86 18.21 -10.68
N GLY A 41 14.76 19.19 -11.55
CA GLY A 41 15.45 19.20 -12.86
C GLY A 41 16.97 19.19 -12.74
N ALA A 42 17.55 19.93 -11.79
CA ALA A 42 18.98 19.96 -11.54
C ALA A 42 19.50 18.61 -10.97
N VAL A 43 18.71 17.95 -10.11
CA VAL A 43 19.06 16.62 -9.57
C VAL A 43 19.05 15.58 -10.69
N VAL A 44 18.06 15.61 -11.58
CA VAL A 44 17.97 14.72 -12.75
C VAL A 44 19.12 14.98 -13.72
N ALA A 45 19.43 16.25 -14.02
CA ALA A 45 20.52 16.60 -14.94
C ALA A 45 21.91 16.26 -14.38
N ALA A 46 22.13 16.43 -13.08
CA ALA A 46 23.37 16.02 -12.44
C ALA A 46 23.52 14.49 -12.41
N GLY A 47 22.41 13.75 -12.21
CA GLY A 47 22.40 12.29 -12.26
C GLY A 47 22.76 11.71 -13.62
N THR A 48 22.36 12.39 -14.72
CA THR A 48 22.67 11.91 -16.09
C THR A 48 24.08 12.25 -16.57
N TRP A 49 24.77 13.18 -15.93
CA TRP A 49 26.14 13.55 -16.33
C TRP A 49 27.22 12.78 -15.55
N TYR A 50 26.90 12.23 -14.37
CA TYR A 50 27.81 11.41 -13.55
C TYR A 50 27.57 9.90 -13.65
N GLY A 51 26.49 9.46 -14.30
CA GLY A 51 26.17 8.05 -14.47
C GLY A 51 25.83 7.75 -15.93
N GLY A 52 26.75 7.12 -16.62
CA GLY A 52 26.50 6.55 -17.95
C GLY A 52 25.31 5.57 -17.88
N GLY A 53 24.44 5.63 -18.89
CA GLY A 53 23.15 4.97 -18.98
C GLY A 53 23.14 3.53 -18.54
N GLY A 54 22.37 3.28 -17.53
CA GLY A 54 21.82 2.03 -17.09
C GLY A 54 20.63 2.40 -16.23
N SER A 55 19.46 1.91 -16.57
CA SER A 55 18.38 1.83 -15.61
C SER A 55 18.93 1.06 -14.43
N ALA A 56 19.27 1.78 -13.35
CA ALA A 56 19.60 1.15 -12.10
C ALA A 56 18.29 0.56 -11.57
N ASP A 57 17.95 -0.66 -12.03
CA ASP A 57 17.34 -1.61 -11.13
C ASP A 57 18.32 -1.72 -9.96
N THR A 58 18.11 -0.92 -8.93
CA THR A 58 18.66 -1.21 -7.62
C THR A 58 18.26 -2.65 -7.36
N PRO A 59 19.19 -3.61 -7.20
CA PRO A 59 18.80 -4.95 -6.86
C PRO A 59 18.11 -4.84 -5.50
N SER A 60 16.77 -4.83 -5.53
CA SER A 60 15.96 -5.04 -4.33
C SER A 60 16.48 -6.34 -3.79
N ALA A 61 17.18 -6.29 -2.66
CA ALA A 61 17.69 -7.48 -2.00
C ALA A 61 16.50 -8.44 -1.92
N SER A 62 16.60 -9.57 -2.62
CA SER A 62 15.46 -10.48 -2.76
C SER A 62 15.08 -10.95 -1.36
N VAL A 63 13.94 -10.48 -0.88
CA VAL A 63 13.42 -10.88 0.43
C VAL A 63 13.10 -12.36 0.37
N ALA A 64 13.65 -13.13 1.28
CA ALA A 64 13.27 -14.53 1.40
C ALA A 64 11.76 -14.62 1.69
N ALA A 65 11.02 -15.30 0.82
CA ALA A 65 9.59 -15.52 0.99
C ALA A 65 9.31 -17.00 1.23
N SER A 66 8.38 -17.30 2.14
CA SER A 66 7.89 -18.65 2.43
C SER A 66 6.38 -18.66 2.54
N ALA A 67 5.77 -19.82 2.28
CA ALA A 67 4.33 -20.00 2.48
C ALA A 67 4.05 -20.34 3.94
N GLY A 68 3.07 -19.66 4.53
CA GLY A 68 2.43 -20.02 5.77
C GLY A 68 1.09 -20.71 5.52
N GLN A 69 0.42 -21.10 6.58
CA GLN A 69 -0.93 -21.66 6.50
C GLN A 69 -1.94 -20.56 6.22
N GLY A 70 -2.28 -20.34 4.93
CA GLY A 70 -3.14 -19.25 4.48
C GLY A 70 -2.48 -17.86 4.49
N SER A 71 -1.14 -17.81 4.43
CA SER A 71 -0.38 -16.56 4.51
C SER A 71 0.88 -16.62 3.66
N VAL A 72 1.46 -15.48 3.34
CA VAL A 72 2.81 -15.36 2.84
C VAL A 72 3.70 -14.68 3.88
N ILE A 73 4.91 -15.20 4.03
CA ILE A 73 5.86 -14.74 5.03
C ILE A 73 7.07 -14.16 4.32
N ALA A 74 7.41 -12.91 4.65
CA ALA A 74 8.61 -12.23 4.21
C ALA A 74 9.66 -12.22 5.34
N GLY A 75 10.93 -12.47 5.00
CA GLY A 75 12.03 -12.51 5.95
C GLY A 75 12.41 -13.93 6.40
N LYS A 76 13.49 -14.01 7.16
CA LYS A 76 14.06 -15.28 7.61
C LYS A 76 13.34 -15.80 8.87
N ALA A 77 13.19 -17.11 8.97
CA ALA A 77 12.79 -17.74 10.22
C ALA A 77 13.81 -17.41 11.32
N GLY A 78 13.31 -17.07 12.52
CA GLY A 78 14.17 -16.69 13.65
C GLY A 78 14.60 -15.23 13.67
N ALA A 79 14.05 -14.36 12.81
CA ALA A 79 14.19 -12.91 12.97
C ALA A 79 13.74 -12.47 14.38
N PRO A 80 14.42 -11.50 14.99
CA PRO A 80 14.14 -11.10 16.38
C PRO A 80 12.74 -10.50 16.57
N VAL A 81 12.17 -9.89 15.53
CA VAL A 81 10.83 -9.30 15.56
C VAL A 81 9.91 -10.07 14.62
N LYS A 82 8.68 -10.36 15.08
CA LYS A 82 7.62 -10.94 14.25
C LYS A 82 6.45 -9.99 14.14
N VAL A 83 6.10 -9.65 12.91
CA VAL A 83 4.91 -8.85 12.59
C VAL A 83 3.91 -9.74 11.87
N VAL A 84 2.68 -9.81 12.35
CA VAL A 84 1.57 -10.50 11.67
C VAL A 84 0.52 -9.46 11.33
N ILE A 85 0.14 -9.40 10.05
CA ILE A 85 -0.83 -8.44 9.53
C ILE A 85 -2.04 -9.22 9.01
N TYR A 86 -3.18 -9.07 9.69
CA TYR A 86 -4.48 -9.54 9.18
C TYR A 86 -5.10 -8.41 8.38
N GLU A 87 -5.42 -8.67 7.14
CA GLU A 87 -5.74 -7.64 6.17
C GLU A 87 -6.79 -8.09 5.16
N ASP A 88 -7.54 -7.14 4.62
CA ASP A 88 -8.52 -7.38 3.57
C ASP A 88 -8.11 -6.58 2.33
N PHE A 89 -8.05 -7.24 1.18
CA PHE A 89 -7.61 -6.61 -0.06
C PHE A 89 -8.50 -5.44 -0.53
N GLN A 90 -9.73 -5.33 -0.03
CA GLN A 90 -10.59 -4.18 -0.31
C GLN A 90 -10.48 -3.08 0.74
N CYS A 91 -9.90 -3.34 1.91
CA CYS A 91 -9.85 -2.36 2.98
C CYS A 91 -8.91 -1.18 2.64
N PRO A 92 -9.40 0.08 2.63
CA PRO A 92 -8.58 1.24 2.29
C PRO A 92 -7.49 1.51 3.33
N PHE A 93 -7.75 1.19 4.61
CA PHE A 93 -6.75 1.33 5.69
C PHE A 93 -5.64 0.27 5.59
N CYS A 94 -5.95 -0.92 5.04
CA CYS A 94 -4.92 -1.91 4.74
C CYS A 94 -3.99 -1.41 3.63
N ARG A 95 -4.54 -0.82 2.56
CA ARG A 95 -3.72 -0.18 1.52
C ARG A 95 -2.89 0.97 2.06
N GLU A 96 -3.44 1.80 2.96
CA GLU A 96 -2.70 2.88 3.61
C GLU A 96 -1.54 2.34 4.43
N LEU A 97 -1.75 1.26 5.20
CA LEU A 97 -0.70 0.60 5.97
C LEU A 97 0.39 0.04 5.04
N GLU A 98 0.00 -0.70 3.99
CA GLU A 98 0.92 -1.23 3.00
C GLU A 98 1.77 -0.14 2.36
N ASN A 99 1.16 0.94 1.89
CA ASN A 99 1.88 2.07 1.29
C ASN A 99 2.85 2.74 2.26
N SER A 100 2.57 2.70 3.55
CA SER A 100 3.39 3.36 4.59
C SER A 100 4.51 2.47 5.12
N THR A 101 4.37 1.14 5.06
CA THR A 101 5.29 0.22 5.74
C THR A 101 5.99 -0.77 4.81
N ARG A 102 5.50 -0.97 3.58
CA ARG A 102 6.00 -2.00 2.66
C ARG A 102 7.51 -1.96 2.48
N ASP A 103 8.04 -0.83 2.06
CA ASP A 103 9.46 -0.70 1.75
C ASP A 103 10.32 -0.90 3.01
N PHE A 104 9.92 -0.27 4.12
CA PHE A 104 10.58 -0.42 5.40
C PHE A 104 10.59 -1.89 5.88
N LEU A 105 9.45 -2.56 5.83
CA LEU A 105 9.35 -3.97 6.24
C LEU A 105 10.13 -4.89 5.31
N ARG A 106 10.11 -4.65 3.99
CA ARG A 106 10.88 -5.44 3.01
C ARG A 106 12.38 -5.30 3.22
N GLU A 107 12.87 -4.09 3.42
CA GLU A 107 14.27 -3.82 3.67
C GLU A 107 14.75 -4.49 4.96
N ASN A 108 14.01 -4.34 6.05
CA ASN A 108 14.37 -4.95 7.33
C ASN A 108 14.18 -6.47 7.35
N ALA A 109 13.22 -7.03 6.58
CA ALA A 109 13.10 -8.46 6.39
C ALA A 109 14.27 -9.04 5.60
N ALA A 110 14.76 -8.35 4.57
CA ALA A 110 15.96 -8.74 3.84
C ALA A 110 17.21 -8.67 4.73
N ALA A 111 17.31 -7.68 5.61
CA ALA A 111 18.36 -7.54 6.61
C ALA A 111 18.27 -8.59 7.75
N GLY A 112 17.16 -9.36 7.82
CA GLY A 112 16.96 -10.38 8.84
C GLY A 112 16.52 -9.85 10.21
N LYS A 113 16.09 -8.60 10.29
CA LYS A 113 15.63 -7.95 11.52
C LYS A 113 14.18 -8.27 11.86
N VAL A 114 13.33 -8.51 10.85
CA VAL A 114 11.91 -8.78 11.01
C VAL A 114 11.47 -9.94 10.14
N GLN A 115 10.50 -10.71 10.63
CA GLN A 115 9.70 -11.63 9.86
C GLN A 115 8.27 -11.07 9.80
N VAL A 116 7.77 -10.85 8.59
CA VAL A 116 6.41 -10.31 8.36
C VAL A 116 5.54 -11.39 7.77
N GLU A 117 4.42 -11.66 8.41
CA GLU A 117 3.40 -12.58 7.93
C GLU A 117 2.15 -11.81 7.49
N TYR A 118 1.87 -11.83 6.18
CA TYR A 118 0.69 -11.24 5.57
C TYR A 118 -0.41 -12.29 5.49
N ARG A 119 -1.51 -12.05 6.19
CA ARG A 119 -2.66 -12.96 6.29
C ARG A 119 -3.92 -12.33 5.72
N PRO A 120 -4.22 -12.54 4.45
CA PRO A 120 -5.47 -12.07 3.87
C PRO A 120 -6.67 -12.75 4.52
N ILE A 121 -7.68 -11.94 4.81
CA ILE A 121 -8.99 -12.35 5.33
C ILE A 121 -10.08 -11.63 4.53
N ASP A 122 -11.31 -12.16 4.55
CA ASP A 122 -12.46 -11.60 3.83
C ASP A 122 -13.46 -11.03 4.84
N LEU A 123 -13.12 -9.89 5.42
CA LEU A 123 -13.94 -9.20 6.41
C LEU A 123 -15.07 -8.37 5.74
N LEU A 124 -14.74 -7.69 4.64
CA LEU A 124 -15.65 -6.79 3.94
C LEU A 124 -16.55 -7.50 2.93
N GLN A 125 -16.24 -8.75 2.58
CA GLN A 125 -17.03 -9.59 1.66
C GLN A 125 -17.34 -8.85 0.34
N SER A 126 -16.34 -8.19 -0.22
CA SER A 126 -16.47 -7.39 -1.43
C SER A 126 -16.12 -8.19 -2.67
N THR A 127 -16.66 -7.80 -3.82
CA THR A 127 -16.35 -8.46 -5.10
C THR A 127 -14.85 -8.44 -5.42
N TYR A 128 -14.15 -7.33 -5.14
CA TYR A 128 -12.70 -7.25 -5.33
C TYR A 128 -11.95 -8.10 -4.30
N GLY A 129 -12.30 -7.97 -3.01
CA GLY A 129 -11.68 -8.73 -1.93
C GLY A 129 -11.73 -10.23 -2.18
N GLU A 130 -12.91 -10.76 -2.55
CA GLU A 130 -13.07 -12.17 -2.90
C GLU A 130 -12.21 -12.60 -4.09
N ARG A 131 -12.20 -11.82 -5.19
CA ARG A 131 -11.37 -12.12 -6.37
C ARG A 131 -9.88 -12.07 -6.06
N ALA A 132 -9.45 -11.06 -5.33
CA ALA A 132 -8.06 -10.85 -4.93
C ALA A 132 -7.59 -11.98 -4.00
N MET A 133 -8.39 -12.32 -3.00
CA MET A 133 -8.10 -13.38 -2.05
C MET A 133 -8.04 -14.76 -2.72
N ASN A 134 -8.96 -15.05 -3.68
CA ASN A 134 -8.92 -16.28 -4.45
C ASN A 134 -7.67 -16.36 -5.35
N ALA A 135 -7.28 -15.25 -5.96
CA ALA A 135 -6.07 -15.19 -6.76
C ALA A 135 -4.80 -15.38 -5.90
N PHE A 136 -4.77 -14.77 -4.73
CA PHE A 136 -3.69 -14.95 -3.76
C PHE A 136 -3.60 -16.42 -3.33
N ALA A 137 -4.71 -17.06 -2.97
CA ALA A 137 -4.78 -18.48 -2.61
C ALA A 137 -4.25 -19.38 -3.72
N ALA A 138 -4.69 -19.16 -4.97
CA ALA A 138 -4.26 -19.92 -6.13
C ALA A 138 -2.74 -19.82 -6.35
N VAL A 139 -2.16 -18.61 -6.28
CA VAL A 139 -0.71 -18.40 -6.46
C VAL A 139 0.07 -18.98 -5.28
N LEU A 140 -0.42 -18.82 -4.05
CA LEU A 140 0.22 -19.37 -2.85
C LEU A 140 0.30 -20.90 -2.90
N ALA A 141 -0.76 -21.57 -3.37
CA ALA A 141 -0.85 -23.02 -3.45
C ALA A 141 -0.11 -23.64 -4.64
N HIS A 142 -0.07 -22.95 -5.77
CA HIS A 142 0.36 -23.53 -7.05
C HIS A 142 1.55 -22.83 -7.72
N SER A 143 2.14 -21.82 -7.07
CA SER A 143 3.32 -21.11 -7.58
C SER A 143 4.36 -20.94 -6.46
N THR A 144 5.14 -19.86 -6.51
CA THR A 144 6.19 -19.60 -5.52
C THR A 144 5.73 -18.61 -4.45
N PRO A 145 6.21 -18.71 -3.21
CA PRO A 145 5.95 -17.71 -2.19
C PRO A 145 6.37 -16.29 -2.61
N ALA A 146 7.43 -16.17 -3.42
CA ALA A 146 7.86 -14.88 -3.95
C ALA A 146 6.82 -14.28 -4.92
N ALA A 147 6.20 -15.12 -5.76
CA ALA A 147 5.10 -14.69 -6.63
C ALA A 147 3.86 -14.29 -5.82
N ALA A 148 3.53 -15.05 -4.75
CA ALA A 148 2.42 -14.71 -3.86
C ALA A 148 2.67 -13.35 -3.16
N LEU A 149 3.89 -13.11 -2.69
CA LEU A 149 4.28 -11.86 -2.06
C LEU A 149 4.21 -10.67 -3.02
N LYS A 150 4.67 -10.85 -4.26
CA LYS A 150 4.56 -9.84 -5.30
C LYS A 150 3.11 -9.61 -5.75
N LEU A 151 2.30 -10.67 -5.80
CA LEU A 151 0.88 -10.53 -6.10
C LEU A 151 0.16 -9.74 -5.01
N HIS A 152 0.44 -9.99 -3.74
CA HIS A 152 -0.06 -9.23 -2.61
C HIS A 152 0.15 -7.72 -2.81
N ASP A 153 1.38 -7.31 -3.12
CA ASP A 153 1.70 -5.90 -3.37
C ASP A 153 0.89 -5.33 -4.56
N LEU A 154 0.86 -6.08 -5.67
CA LEU A 154 0.12 -5.67 -6.87
C LEU A 154 -1.39 -5.56 -6.65
N LEU A 155 -1.97 -6.39 -5.77
CA LEU A 155 -3.39 -6.31 -5.43
C LEU A 155 -3.70 -5.00 -4.69
N TYR A 156 -2.86 -4.57 -3.74
CA TYR A 156 -3.04 -3.28 -3.07
C TYR A 156 -2.77 -2.08 -4.00
N ASP A 157 -1.77 -2.17 -4.86
CA ASP A 157 -1.47 -1.12 -5.85
C ASP A 157 -2.62 -0.89 -6.84
N ASN A 158 -3.42 -1.93 -7.10
CA ASN A 158 -4.55 -1.90 -8.02
C ASN A 158 -5.92 -1.99 -7.30
N GLN A 159 -5.96 -1.74 -6.00
CA GLN A 159 -7.19 -1.76 -5.22
C GLN A 159 -8.15 -0.66 -5.69
N PRO A 160 -9.38 -1.00 -6.13
CA PRO A 160 -10.39 -0.02 -6.49
C PRO A 160 -10.96 0.66 -5.24
N TYR A 161 -11.71 1.74 -5.41
CA TYR A 161 -12.54 2.28 -4.33
C TYR A 161 -13.60 1.25 -3.91
N GLU A 162 -14.02 1.29 -2.65
CA GLU A 162 -15.05 0.37 -2.13
C GLU A 162 -16.36 0.45 -2.92
N SER A 163 -16.74 1.66 -3.35
CA SER A 163 -17.90 1.89 -4.22
C SER A 163 -17.81 1.21 -5.59
N ASP A 164 -16.60 0.89 -6.03
CA ASP A 164 -16.29 0.34 -7.35
C ASP A 164 -15.66 -1.06 -7.28
N SER A 165 -15.91 -1.81 -6.21
CA SER A 165 -15.28 -3.12 -5.97
C SER A 165 -15.47 -4.12 -7.12
N ALA A 166 -16.52 -3.99 -7.92
CA ALA A 166 -16.78 -4.84 -9.09
C ALA A 166 -16.01 -4.40 -10.36
N SER A 167 -15.38 -3.21 -10.37
CA SER A 167 -14.74 -2.63 -11.56
C SER A 167 -13.52 -3.41 -12.04
N VAL A 168 -12.81 -4.09 -11.14
CA VAL A 168 -11.66 -4.93 -11.49
C VAL A 168 -12.14 -6.31 -11.92
N SER A 169 -12.07 -6.58 -13.21
CA SER A 169 -12.53 -7.84 -13.82
C SER A 169 -11.62 -9.04 -13.49
N PRO A 170 -12.11 -10.27 -13.63
CA PRO A 170 -11.27 -11.47 -13.50
C PRO A 170 -10.04 -11.47 -14.44
N SER A 171 -10.17 -10.91 -15.63
CA SER A 171 -9.05 -10.80 -16.58
C SER A 171 -7.97 -9.82 -16.12
N GLN A 172 -8.35 -8.74 -15.45
CA GLN A 172 -7.40 -7.82 -14.83
C GLN A 172 -6.68 -8.48 -13.65
N ILE A 173 -7.38 -9.23 -12.80
CA ILE A 173 -6.76 -10.04 -11.74
C ILE A 173 -5.76 -11.05 -12.33
N LEU A 174 -6.12 -11.78 -13.38
CA LEU A 174 -5.19 -12.68 -14.08
C LEU A 174 -3.97 -11.91 -14.62
N GLY A 175 -4.16 -10.68 -15.10
CA GLY A 175 -3.06 -9.80 -15.49
C GLY A 175 -2.09 -9.49 -14.35
N LEU A 176 -2.59 -9.29 -13.13
CA LEU A 176 -1.76 -9.10 -11.94
C LEU A 176 -1.02 -10.38 -11.54
N VAL A 177 -1.69 -11.54 -11.62
CA VAL A 177 -1.06 -12.85 -11.40
C VAL A 177 0.12 -13.06 -12.35
N LYS A 178 -0.06 -12.74 -13.64
CA LYS A 178 1.02 -12.80 -14.65
C LYS A 178 2.17 -11.86 -14.33
N LYS A 179 1.89 -10.63 -13.98
CA LYS A 179 2.90 -9.64 -13.55
C LYS A 179 3.67 -10.08 -12.29
N ALA A 180 3.01 -10.81 -11.41
CA ALA A 180 3.65 -11.39 -10.22
C ALA A 180 4.57 -12.57 -10.53
N GLY A 181 4.49 -13.16 -11.74
CA GLY A 181 5.19 -14.39 -12.11
C GLY A 181 4.52 -15.64 -11.56
N GLY A 182 3.21 -15.54 -11.25
CA GLY A 182 2.41 -16.63 -10.70
C GLY A 182 1.70 -17.46 -11.76
N ASP A 183 1.78 -17.09 -13.04
CA ASP A 183 1.02 -17.73 -14.11
C ASP A 183 1.60 -19.09 -14.51
N ASN A 184 0.79 -20.09 -14.28
CA ASN A 184 0.99 -21.46 -14.77
C ASN A 184 -0.38 -22.16 -14.91
N PRO A 185 -0.47 -23.30 -15.61
CA PRO A 185 -1.75 -23.97 -15.84
C PRO A 185 -2.51 -24.38 -14.58
N ALA A 186 -1.83 -24.66 -13.48
CA ALA A 186 -2.47 -25.00 -12.21
C ALA A 186 -3.12 -23.76 -11.56
N VAL A 187 -2.42 -22.63 -11.54
CA VAL A 187 -2.98 -21.34 -11.07
C VAL A 187 -4.17 -20.93 -11.94
N GLU A 188 -4.05 -20.97 -13.27
CA GLU A 188 -5.15 -20.62 -14.18
C GLU A 188 -6.38 -21.51 -13.98
N THR A 189 -6.17 -22.79 -13.62
CA THR A 189 -7.25 -23.71 -13.30
C THR A 189 -7.89 -23.38 -11.96
N ALA A 190 -7.08 -23.09 -10.93
CA ALA A 190 -7.56 -22.73 -9.60
C ALA A 190 -8.36 -21.41 -9.59
N LEU A 191 -8.01 -20.46 -10.48
CA LEU A 191 -8.75 -19.18 -10.59
C LEU A 191 -10.19 -19.32 -11.12
N LYS A 192 -10.57 -20.48 -11.69
CA LYS A 192 -11.92 -20.70 -12.26
C LYS A 192 -12.98 -20.96 -11.19
N THR A 193 -12.56 -21.37 -10.00
CA THR A 193 -13.44 -21.66 -8.86
C THR A 193 -12.87 -21.04 -7.60
N GLN A 194 -13.77 -20.64 -6.69
CA GLN A 194 -13.31 -20.15 -5.38
C GLN A 194 -12.72 -21.29 -4.55
N ASP A 195 -11.58 -21.04 -3.92
CA ASP A 195 -10.97 -21.97 -2.96
C ASP A 195 -11.72 -21.88 -1.62
N ALA A 196 -12.82 -22.65 -1.52
CA ALA A 196 -13.66 -22.67 -0.32
C ALA A 196 -12.88 -23.06 0.95
N ALA A 197 -11.85 -23.91 0.84
CA ALA A 197 -11.06 -24.31 2.00
C ALA A 197 -10.19 -23.15 2.51
N PHE A 198 -9.61 -22.37 1.61
CA PHE A 198 -8.86 -21.16 1.98
C PHE A 198 -9.74 -20.13 2.69
N PHE A 199 -10.92 -19.84 2.13
CA PHE A 199 -11.88 -18.90 2.72
C PHE A 199 -12.40 -19.37 4.08
N GLN A 200 -12.69 -20.66 4.21
CA GLN A 200 -13.09 -21.25 5.49
C GLN A 200 -11.96 -21.10 6.53
N ALA A 201 -10.73 -21.45 6.20
CA ALA A 201 -9.60 -21.32 7.10
C ALA A 201 -9.37 -19.86 7.55
N ALA A 202 -9.52 -18.90 6.64
CA ALA A 202 -9.46 -17.47 6.97
C ALA A 202 -10.57 -17.05 7.94
N SER A 203 -11.80 -17.51 7.71
CA SER A 203 -12.95 -17.26 8.60
C SER A 203 -12.75 -17.87 10.00
N GLU A 204 -12.20 -19.07 10.07
CA GLU A 204 -11.86 -19.73 11.33
C GLU A 204 -10.79 -18.93 12.11
N VAL A 205 -9.76 -18.44 11.42
CA VAL A 205 -8.73 -17.59 12.02
C VAL A 205 -9.34 -16.28 12.55
N MET A 206 -10.22 -15.63 11.79
CA MET A 206 -10.93 -14.42 12.24
C MET A 206 -11.71 -14.69 13.54
N SER A 207 -12.45 -15.78 13.58
CA SER A 207 -13.24 -16.17 14.76
C SER A 207 -12.35 -16.49 15.98
N GLN A 208 -11.32 -17.34 15.80
CA GLN A 208 -10.42 -17.74 16.87
C GLN A 208 -9.62 -16.59 17.45
N LYS A 209 -9.16 -15.66 16.59
CA LYS A 209 -8.39 -14.48 16.96
C LYS A 209 -9.26 -13.29 17.33
N LYS A 210 -10.59 -13.41 17.19
CA LYS A 210 -11.57 -12.33 17.44
C LYS A 210 -11.27 -11.07 16.62
N ILE A 211 -10.92 -11.25 15.34
CA ILE A 211 -10.61 -10.15 14.44
C ILE A 211 -11.92 -9.55 13.94
N THR A 212 -12.16 -8.30 14.27
CA THR A 212 -13.38 -7.54 13.93
C THR A 212 -13.12 -6.30 13.09
N SER A 213 -11.84 -6.01 12.79
CA SER A 213 -11.42 -4.88 11.99
C SER A 213 -10.13 -5.17 11.24
N THR A 214 -9.91 -4.47 10.14
CA THR A 214 -8.67 -4.51 9.36
C THR A 214 -8.12 -3.10 9.13
N PRO A 215 -6.78 -2.94 9.11
CA PRO A 215 -5.78 -3.94 9.44
C PRO A 215 -5.77 -4.28 10.95
N THR A 216 -5.54 -5.55 11.30
CA THR A 216 -5.20 -5.95 12.66
C THR A 216 -3.76 -6.43 12.66
N VAL A 217 -2.90 -5.77 13.43
CA VAL A 217 -1.45 -6.03 13.46
C VAL A 217 -1.02 -6.54 14.82
N LEU A 218 -0.24 -7.62 14.82
CA LEU A 218 0.42 -8.11 16.01
C LEU A 218 1.94 -7.99 15.87
N ILE A 219 2.59 -7.48 16.91
CA ILE A 219 4.06 -7.47 17.02
C ILE A 219 4.42 -8.42 18.18
N ASP A 220 5.19 -9.45 17.88
CA ASP A 220 5.55 -10.52 18.83
C ASP A 220 4.34 -11.12 19.56
N GLY A 221 3.24 -11.30 18.81
CA GLY A 221 1.98 -11.84 19.29
C GLY A 221 1.11 -10.87 20.10
N LYS A 222 1.52 -9.63 20.29
CA LYS A 222 0.76 -8.58 21.00
C LYS A 222 0.06 -7.68 19.99
N PRO A 223 -1.27 -7.44 20.14
CA PRO A 223 -1.99 -6.57 19.24
C PRO A 223 -1.53 -5.11 19.40
N VAL A 224 -1.37 -4.44 18.27
CA VAL A 224 -1.16 -2.99 18.20
C VAL A 224 -2.53 -2.31 18.17
N THR A 225 -2.72 -1.30 18.99
CA THR A 225 -3.96 -0.51 19.05
C THR A 225 -3.77 0.86 18.42
N GLY A 226 -4.86 1.44 17.94
CA GLY A 226 -4.85 2.76 17.31
C GLY A 226 -5.13 2.70 15.81
N GLY A 227 -4.97 3.84 15.13
CA GLY A 227 -5.10 3.96 13.68
C GLY A 227 -3.84 3.57 12.93
N VAL A 228 -3.88 3.68 11.58
CA VAL A 228 -2.72 3.36 10.73
C VAL A 228 -1.44 4.10 11.16
N PRO A 229 -1.47 5.40 11.48
CA PRO A 229 -0.25 6.10 11.95
C PRO A 229 0.35 5.52 13.24
N ASP A 230 -0.49 5.04 14.17
CA ASP A 230 -0.03 4.42 15.41
C ASP A 230 0.60 3.06 15.14
N ILE A 231 0.01 2.29 14.22
CA ILE A 231 0.54 0.99 13.78
C ILE A 231 1.90 1.17 13.10
N VAL A 232 2.02 2.12 12.17
CA VAL A 232 3.29 2.44 11.48
C VAL A 232 4.37 2.74 12.51
N LYS A 233 4.10 3.66 13.42
CA LYS A 233 5.05 4.02 14.48
C LYS A 233 5.44 2.84 15.38
N ALA A 234 4.48 1.97 15.72
CA ALA A 234 4.75 0.79 16.53
C ALA A 234 5.65 -0.21 15.81
N VAL A 235 5.42 -0.43 14.51
CA VAL A 235 6.23 -1.28 13.65
C VAL A 235 7.66 -0.72 13.52
N GLU A 236 7.81 0.56 13.21
CA GLU A 236 9.11 1.21 13.09
C GLU A 236 9.91 1.13 14.41
N ASN A 237 9.27 1.38 15.55
CA ASN A 237 9.92 1.31 16.86
C ASN A 237 10.32 -0.13 17.26
N ALA A 238 9.60 -1.14 16.79
CA ALA A 238 9.90 -2.53 17.14
C ALA A 238 11.05 -3.09 16.30
N VAL A 239 11.19 -2.64 15.04
CA VAL A 239 12.14 -3.18 14.05
C VAL A 239 13.42 -2.36 13.97
N GLY A 240 13.33 -1.05 14.20
CA GLY A 240 14.43 -0.08 14.10
C GLY A 240 15.38 -0.12 15.22
#